data_35cb0ebc9c530c46066b3c63a9ebff10
#
_entry.id   35cb0ebc9c530c46066b3c63a9ebff10
#
_cell.length_a   1.000
_cell.length_b   1.000
_cell.length_c   1.000
_cell.angle_alpha   90.00
_cell.angle_beta   90.00
_cell.angle_gamma   90.00
#
_symmetry.space_group_name_H-M   'P 1'
#
loop_
_entity.id
_entity.type
_entity.pdbx_description
1 polymer ?
#
loop_
_entity_poly.entity_id
_entity_poly.type
_entity_poly.pdbx_seq_one_letter_code
_entity_poly.pdbx_strand_id
1 'polypeptide(L)'
;MSEPTPIASTRRASLSPAAPTHLKADILARARRLIDLYPESRSALIPLCHLAQEQDGWLTPEAMVDIAGLVGVTPGEVLGTASFYDMLHTEPVGRHVVAVCTNIACLLAGAAELLEHAEDSLGIGSGGTTIDGTITLEEAECLADCDKAPCVQVNHRYVGAQTPESFDQLIVDLRSGARNADIPSHGTLIRVKRTTGIEADPRAVAEERRVAADARAARDAAAADVGAG
;
A
#
# COMPACT_ATOMS: atom_id res chain seq x y z
N MET A 1 -49.40 8.10 -4.91
CA MET A 1 -48.02 8.35 -4.39
C MET A 1 -47.64 7.11 -3.62
N SER A 2 -46.83 6.24 -4.22
CA SER A 2 -46.40 4.96 -3.58
C SER A 2 -45.20 5.24 -2.67
N GLU A 3 -45.31 4.84 -1.41
CA GLU A 3 -44.22 4.95 -0.45
C GLU A 3 -43.03 4.08 -0.89
N PRO A 4 -41.79 4.56 -0.72
CA PRO A 4 -40.63 3.76 -1.04
C PRO A 4 -40.49 2.60 -0.03
N THR A 5 -40.37 1.39 -0.55
CA THR A 5 -40.09 0.18 0.24
C THR A 5 -38.76 0.35 0.97
N PRO A 6 -38.68 0.14 2.29
CA PRO A 6 -37.40 0.22 3.01
C PRO A 6 -36.45 -0.87 2.51
N ILE A 7 -35.26 -0.46 2.10
CA ILE A 7 -34.18 -1.38 1.76
C ILE A 7 -33.80 -2.11 3.04
N ALA A 8 -34.11 -3.40 3.10
CA ALA A 8 -33.73 -4.25 4.21
C ALA A 8 -32.21 -4.16 4.42
N SER A 9 -31.83 -3.67 5.59
CA SER A 9 -30.45 -3.74 6.08
C SER A 9 -30.03 -5.21 6.06
N THR A 10 -29.25 -5.59 5.05
CA THR A 10 -28.59 -6.89 5.03
C THR A 10 -27.68 -6.97 6.26
N ARG A 11 -28.09 -7.74 7.27
CA ARG A 11 -27.21 -8.11 8.39
C ARG A 11 -25.88 -8.58 7.79
N ARG A 12 -24.81 -7.89 8.11
CA ARG A 12 -23.45 -8.39 7.87
C ARG A 12 -23.42 -9.80 8.47
N ALA A 13 -23.36 -10.81 7.60
CA ALA A 13 -23.06 -12.14 8.05
C ALA A 13 -21.75 -12.07 8.81
N SER A 14 -21.73 -12.49 10.08
CA SER A 14 -20.51 -12.61 10.85
C SER A 14 -19.70 -13.72 10.17
N LEU A 15 -18.83 -13.36 9.25
CA LEU A 15 -17.82 -14.26 8.74
C LEU A 15 -16.95 -14.59 9.94
N SER A 16 -17.09 -15.81 10.47
CA SER A 16 -16.09 -16.33 11.41
C SER A 16 -14.74 -16.22 10.72
N PRO A 17 -13.77 -15.52 11.33
CA PRO A 17 -12.46 -15.35 10.70
C PRO A 17 -11.88 -16.74 10.46
N ALA A 18 -11.75 -17.13 9.19
CA ALA A 18 -10.95 -18.29 8.84
C ALA A 18 -9.51 -18.04 9.34
N ALA A 19 -8.84 -19.08 9.81
CA ALA A 19 -7.44 -18.92 10.19
C ALA A 19 -6.64 -18.47 8.96
N PRO A 20 -5.74 -17.46 9.10
CA PRO A 20 -4.88 -17.01 8.01
C PRO A 20 -4.10 -18.19 7.43
N THR A 21 -4.12 -18.34 6.11
CA THR A 21 -3.53 -19.48 5.41
C THR A 21 -2.38 -19.12 4.48
N HIS A 22 -2.30 -17.86 4.05
CA HIS A 22 -1.33 -17.36 3.09
C HIS A 22 -0.18 -16.60 3.76
N LEU A 23 -0.47 -15.76 4.74
CA LEU A 23 0.55 -14.98 5.43
C LEU A 23 1.45 -15.87 6.30
N LYS A 24 2.76 -15.75 6.13
CA LYS A 24 3.76 -16.51 6.90
C LYS A 24 3.70 -16.20 8.40
N ALA A 25 4.17 -17.13 9.22
CA ALA A 25 4.06 -17.02 10.67
C ALA A 25 4.74 -15.76 11.27
N ASP A 26 5.87 -15.34 10.71
CA ASP A 26 6.58 -14.12 11.13
C ASP A 26 5.80 -12.85 10.75
N ILE A 27 5.20 -12.82 9.54
CA ILE A 27 4.32 -11.74 9.09
C ILE A 27 3.07 -11.67 9.97
N LEU A 28 2.43 -12.80 10.27
CA LEU A 28 1.28 -12.88 11.18
C LEU A 28 1.61 -12.37 12.59
N ALA A 29 2.79 -12.73 13.12
CA ALA A 29 3.23 -12.24 14.41
C ALA A 29 3.43 -10.71 14.41
N ARG A 30 3.95 -10.15 13.33
CA ARG A 30 4.09 -8.69 13.14
C ARG A 30 2.73 -8.03 12.97
N ALA A 31 1.85 -8.63 12.18
CA ALA A 31 0.49 -8.15 11.94
C ALA A 31 -0.31 -8.01 13.24
N ARG A 32 -0.28 -9.05 14.10
CA ARG A 32 -0.97 -9.00 15.40
C ARG A 32 -0.42 -7.88 16.29
N ARG A 33 0.90 -7.73 16.37
CA ARG A 33 1.52 -6.62 17.12
C ARG A 33 1.13 -5.24 16.59
N LEU A 34 0.98 -5.10 15.26
CA LEU A 34 0.50 -3.85 14.66
C LEU A 34 -0.95 -3.56 15.03
N ILE A 35 -1.82 -4.58 14.91
CA ILE A 35 -3.23 -4.44 15.30
C ILE A 35 -3.33 -3.99 16.77
N ASP A 36 -2.46 -4.51 17.63
CA ASP A 36 -2.44 -4.16 19.05
C ASP A 36 -2.05 -2.70 19.34
N LEU A 37 -1.51 -1.96 18.38
CA LEU A 37 -1.19 -0.54 18.52
C LEU A 37 -2.38 0.39 18.27
N TYR A 38 -3.51 -0.12 17.75
CA TYR A 38 -4.65 0.68 17.36
C TYR A 38 -5.88 0.39 18.23
N PRO A 39 -6.65 1.40 18.65
CA PRO A 39 -7.93 1.21 19.33
C PRO A 39 -8.93 0.38 18.50
N GLU A 40 -8.99 0.63 17.21
CA GLU A 40 -9.81 -0.12 16.25
C GLU A 40 -8.92 -0.98 15.36
N SER A 41 -9.18 -2.28 15.29
CA SER A 41 -8.40 -3.21 14.44
C SER A 41 -8.36 -2.80 12.97
N ARG A 42 -9.46 -2.23 12.47
CA ARG A 42 -9.57 -1.71 11.10
C ARG A 42 -8.52 -0.64 10.78
N SER A 43 -8.08 0.15 11.75
CA SER A 43 -7.06 1.19 11.56
C SER A 43 -5.68 0.62 11.22
N ALA A 44 -5.45 -0.66 11.46
CA ALA A 44 -4.23 -1.36 11.05
C ALA A 44 -4.23 -1.81 9.59
N LEU A 45 -5.32 -1.57 8.81
CA LEU A 45 -5.50 -2.13 7.46
C LEU A 45 -4.33 -1.80 6.52
N ILE A 46 -3.97 -0.52 6.40
CA ILE A 46 -2.86 -0.07 5.54
C ILE A 46 -1.51 -0.68 5.96
N PRO A 47 -1.10 -0.62 7.25
CA PRO A 47 0.12 -1.30 7.69
C PRO A 47 0.13 -2.82 7.42
N LEU A 48 -1.02 -3.49 7.48
CA LEU A 48 -1.12 -4.91 7.16
C LEU A 48 -0.98 -5.17 5.66
N CYS A 49 -1.53 -4.32 4.80
CA CYS A 49 -1.31 -4.39 3.36
C CYS A 49 0.20 -4.27 3.03
N HIS A 50 0.90 -3.33 3.67
CA HIS A 50 2.36 -3.23 3.50
C HIS A 50 3.12 -4.46 3.97
N LEU A 51 2.70 -5.11 5.08
CA LEU A 51 3.33 -6.36 5.52
C LEU A 51 3.12 -7.50 4.53
N ALA A 52 1.93 -7.61 3.95
CA ALA A 52 1.64 -8.61 2.93
C ALA A 52 2.46 -8.34 1.67
N GLN A 53 2.53 -7.09 1.23
CA GLN A 53 3.34 -6.69 0.08
C GLN A 53 4.85 -6.92 0.32
N GLU A 54 5.35 -6.78 1.55
CA GLU A 54 6.73 -7.16 1.90
C GLU A 54 6.98 -8.66 1.68
N GLN A 55 5.97 -9.51 1.92
CA GLN A 55 6.08 -10.95 1.72
C GLN A 55 6.09 -11.36 0.26
N ASP A 56 5.18 -10.80 -0.54
CA ASP A 56 4.82 -11.31 -1.87
C ASP A 56 5.28 -10.38 -3.02
N GLY A 57 5.76 -9.18 -2.69
CA GLY A 57 6.11 -8.13 -3.66
C GLY A 57 4.90 -7.33 -4.16
N TRP A 58 3.69 -7.84 -3.96
CA TRP A 58 2.42 -7.20 -4.28
C TRP A 58 1.32 -7.74 -3.37
N LEU A 59 0.13 -7.14 -3.39
CA LEU A 59 -0.96 -7.52 -2.51
C LEU A 59 -1.85 -8.56 -3.18
N THR A 60 -1.59 -9.84 -2.89
CA THR A 60 -2.30 -10.97 -3.50
C THR A 60 -3.75 -11.07 -2.99
N PRO A 61 -4.69 -11.66 -3.76
CA PRO A 61 -6.05 -11.92 -3.30
C PRO A 61 -6.11 -12.73 -2.00
N GLU A 62 -5.23 -13.72 -1.86
CA GLU A 62 -5.14 -14.56 -0.68
C GLU A 62 -4.68 -13.78 0.56
N ALA A 63 -3.71 -12.88 0.38
CA ALA A 63 -3.27 -11.97 1.44
C ALA A 63 -4.40 -11.01 1.87
N MET A 64 -5.20 -10.53 0.91
CA MET A 64 -6.36 -9.67 1.21
C MET A 64 -7.42 -10.42 2.04
N VAL A 65 -7.64 -11.72 1.78
CA VAL A 65 -8.54 -12.57 2.57
C VAL A 65 -8.02 -12.70 4.00
N ASP A 66 -6.74 -13.00 4.17
CA ASP A 66 -6.12 -13.13 5.50
C ASP A 66 -6.19 -11.81 6.29
N ILE A 67 -5.86 -10.68 5.65
CA ILE A 67 -5.96 -9.34 6.27
C ILE A 67 -7.40 -9.05 6.68
N ALA A 68 -8.37 -9.33 5.82
CA ALA A 68 -9.78 -9.12 6.10
C ALA A 68 -10.21 -9.88 7.35
N GLY A 69 -9.81 -11.14 7.48
CA GLY A 69 -10.05 -11.96 8.67
C GLY A 69 -9.41 -11.41 9.94
N LEU A 70 -8.19 -10.87 9.84
CA LEU A 70 -7.46 -10.33 11.00
C LEU A 70 -8.12 -9.06 11.56
N VAL A 71 -8.68 -8.19 10.73
CA VAL A 71 -9.24 -6.91 11.17
C VAL A 71 -10.77 -6.85 11.16
N GLY A 72 -11.44 -7.93 10.75
CA GLY A 72 -12.90 -8.05 10.79
C GLY A 72 -13.60 -7.22 9.71
N VAL A 73 -13.03 -7.14 8.51
CA VAL A 73 -13.63 -6.50 7.32
C VAL A 73 -13.82 -7.52 6.22
N THR A 74 -14.35 -7.11 5.07
CA THR A 74 -14.45 -7.96 3.88
C THR A 74 -13.20 -7.83 3.00
N PRO A 75 -12.83 -8.86 2.20
CA PRO A 75 -11.73 -8.74 1.22
C PRO A 75 -11.95 -7.60 0.22
N GLY A 76 -13.19 -7.29 -0.15
CA GLY A 76 -13.53 -6.15 -0.99
C GLY A 76 -13.21 -4.80 -0.35
N GLU A 77 -13.35 -4.66 0.97
CA GLU A 77 -12.93 -3.46 1.71
C GLU A 77 -11.40 -3.33 1.76
N VAL A 78 -10.67 -4.46 1.83
CA VAL A 78 -9.20 -4.47 1.71
C VAL A 78 -8.78 -4.01 0.32
N LEU A 79 -9.37 -4.59 -0.74
CA LEU A 79 -9.10 -4.20 -2.12
C LEU A 79 -9.42 -2.72 -2.36
N GLY A 80 -10.59 -2.24 -1.90
CA GLY A 80 -10.98 -0.83 -2.03
C GLY A 80 -10.04 0.13 -1.32
N THR A 81 -9.43 -0.32 -0.20
CA THR A 81 -8.37 0.45 0.46
C THR A 81 -7.08 0.40 -0.33
N ALA A 82 -6.66 -0.78 -0.77
CA ALA A 82 -5.41 -0.95 -1.51
C ALA A 82 -5.41 -0.18 -2.83
N SER A 83 -6.51 -0.22 -3.58
CA SER A 83 -6.63 0.47 -4.87
C SER A 83 -6.66 2.00 -4.78
N PHE A 84 -6.83 2.57 -3.58
CA PHE A 84 -6.79 4.02 -3.37
C PHE A 84 -5.35 4.54 -3.20
N TYR A 85 -4.42 3.70 -2.76
CA TYR A 85 -3.05 4.10 -2.47
C TYR A 85 -2.10 3.55 -3.54
N ASP A 86 -1.45 4.42 -4.28
CA ASP A 86 -0.49 4.11 -5.36
C ASP A 86 0.70 3.25 -4.91
N MET A 87 1.06 3.32 -3.62
CA MET A 87 2.12 2.50 -3.04
C MET A 87 1.72 1.04 -2.79
N LEU A 88 0.43 0.68 -2.96
CA LEU A 88 -0.07 -0.68 -2.76
C LEU A 88 -0.48 -1.27 -4.12
N HIS A 89 0.33 -2.20 -4.60
CA HIS A 89 0.11 -2.84 -5.89
C HIS A 89 -0.80 -4.06 -5.74
N THR A 90 -1.89 -4.09 -6.48
CA THR A 90 -2.85 -5.22 -6.51
C THR A 90 -2.58 -6.20 -7.63
N GLU A 91 -1.55 -5.94 -8.42
CA GLU A 91 -1.04 -6.79 -9.50
C GLU A 91 0.47 -6.99 -9.35
N PRO A 92 1.04 -8.06 -9.93
CA PRO A 92 2.47 -8.29 -9.87
C PRO A 92 3.28 -7.14 -10.46
N VAL A 93 4.26 -6.66 -9.72
CA VAL A 93 5.23 -5.65 -10.15
C VAL A 93 6.66 -6.20 -10.07
N GLY A 94 7.57 -5.53 -10.76
CA GLY A 94 8.97 -5.88 -10.76
C GLY A 94 9.66 -5.64 -9.41
N ARG A 95 10.85 -6.18 -9.28
CA ARG A 95 11.69 -5.96 -8.10
C ARG A 95 11.97 -4.47 -7.84
N HIS A 96 11.99 -3.67 -8.90
CA HIS A 96 12.15 -2.22 -8.83
C HIS A 96 11.04 -1.54 -9.63
N VAL A 97 10.24 -0.74 -8.93
CA VAL A 97 9.25 0.15 -9.54
C VAL A 97 9.93 1.48 -9.77
N VAL A 98 10.10 1.84 -11.04
CA VAL A 98 10.75 3.07 -11.49
C VAL A 98 9.66 4.04 -11.93
N ALA A 99 9.46 5.10 -11.17
CA ALA A 99 8.45 6.12 -11.43
C ALA A 99 9.10 7.39 -11.99
N VAL A 100 8.67 7.81 -13.16
CA VAL A 100 9.09 9.06 -13.84
C VAL A 100 8.03 10.12 -13.65
N CYS A 101 8.38 11.25 -13.05
CA CYS A 101 7.46 12.36 -12.87
C CYS A 101 7.23 13.10 -14.19
N THR A 102 5.97 13.25 -14.60
CA THR A 102 5.57 13.96 -15.82
C THR A 102 4.82 15.26 -15.54
N ASN A 103 4.78 15.72 -14.29
CA ASN A 103 4.12 16.99 -13.94
C ASN A 103 4.88 18.19 -14.52
N ILE A 104 4.22 19.34 -14.54
CA ILE A 104 4.59 20.50 -15.34
C ILE A 104 6.08 20.92 -15.21
N ALA A 105 6.68 20.93 -14.03
CA ALA A 105 8.09 21.28 -13.85
C ALA A 105 9.02 20.24 -14.49
N CYS A 106 8.73 18.96 -14.33
CA CYS A 106 9.48 17.86 -14.92
C CYS A 106 9.26 17.81 -16.44
N LEU A 107 8.03 18.06 -16.91
CA LEU A 107 7.72 18.15 -18.33
C LEU A 107 8.54 19.22 -19.02
N LEU A 108 8.62 20.42 -18.42
CA LEU A 108 9.44 21.51 -18.95
C LEU A 108 10.95 21.22 -18.92
N ALA A 109 11.38 20.30 -18.06
CA ALA A 109 12.76 19.86 -17.94
C ALA A 109 13.10 18.61 -18.79
N GLY A 110 12.18 18.14 -19.68
CA GLY A 110 12.41 17.03 -20.59
C GLY A 110 11.93 15.67 -20.07
N ALA A 111 10.93 15.64 -19.19
CA ALA A 111 10.43 14.37 -18.66
C ALA A 111 9.69 13.52 -19.72
N ALA A 112 9.08 14.15 -20.74
CA ALA A 112 8.43 13.42 -21.81
C ALA A 112 9.45 12.61 -22.63
N GLU A 113 10.56 13.24 -22.98
CA GLU A 113 11.67 12.61 -23.72
C GLU A 113 12.34 11.52 -22.88
N LEU A 114 12.46 11.73 -21.54
CA LEU A 114 12.99 10.73 -20.64
C LEU A 114 12.07 9.52 -20.53
N LEU A 115 10.74 9.72 -20.46
CA LEU A 115 9.77 8.62 -20.38
C LEU A 115 9.75 7.82 -21.68
N GLU A 116 9.71 8.49 -22.85
CA GLU A 116 9.79 7.85 -24.16
C GLU A 116 11.07 7.00 -24.29
N HIS A 117 12.22 7.58 -23.89
CA HIS A 117 13.49 6.84 -23.85
C HIS A 117 13.43 5.62 -22.93
N ALA A 118 12.82 5.75 -21.74
CA ALA A 118 12.66 4.66 -20.80
C ALA A 118 11.79 3.54 -21.36
N GLU A 119 10.69 3.86 -22.03
CA GLU A 119 9.82 2.88 -22.69
C GLU A 119 10.55 2.13 -23.79
N ASP A 120 11.28 2.84 -24.64
CA ASP A 120 12.04 2.26 -25.75
C ASP A 120 13.20 1.38 -25.23
N SER A 121 13.99 1.86 -24.26
CA SER A 121 15.15 1.12 -23.74
C SER A 121 14.77 -0.12 -22.93
N LEU A 122 13.62 -0.09 -22.25
CA LEU A 122 13.10 -1.22 -21.48
C LEU A 122 12.23 -2.16 -22.33
N GLY A 123 11.74 -1.70 -23.48
CA GLY A 123 10.83 -2.46 -24.34
C GLY A 123 9.44 -2.68 -23.73
N ILE A 124 8.98 -1.76 -22.89
CA ILE A 124 7.69 -1.79 -22.20
C ILE A 124 7.07 -0.40 -22.19
N GLY A 125 5.76 -0.30 -22.18
CA GLY A 125 5.07 0.96 -21.93
C GLY A 125 4.94 1.27 -20.44
N SER A 126 4.56 2.50 -20.10
CA SER A 126 4.24 2.89 -18.72
C SER A 126 3.15 2.00 -18.13
N GLY A 127 3.30 1.58 -16.87
CA GLY A 127 2.52 0.53 -16.22
C GLY A 127 3.00 -0.89 -16.52
N GLY A 128 3.94 -1.09 -17.46
CA GLY A 128 4.47 -2.39 -17.83
C GLY A 128 5.62 -2.87 -16.95
N THR A 129 5.80 -4.20 -16.92
CA THR A 129 6.93 -4.86 -16.24
C THR A 129 7.78 -5.60 -17.26
N THR A 130 9.11 -5.46 -17.16
CA THR A 130 10.05 -6.19 -18.02
C THR A 130 9.89 -7.70 -17.86
N ILE A 131 10.13 -8.46 -18.95
CA ILE A 131 9.92 -9.91 -18.98
C ILE A 131 10.75 -10.68 -17.93
N ASP A 132 11.86 -10.10 -17.49
CA ASP A 132 12.71 -10.64 -16.42
C ASP A 132 12.18 -10.35 -15.01
N GLY A 133 11.04 -9.64 -14.88
CA GLY A 133 10.43 -9.26 -13.61
C GLY A 133 11.29 -8.30 -12.78
N THR A 134 12.26 -7.62 -13.40
CA THR A 134 13.19 -6.76 -12.65
C THR A 134 12.66 -5.35 -12.51
N ILE A 135 12.12 -4.76 -13.57
CA ILE A 135 11.72 -3.36 -13.63
C ILE A 135 10.22 -3.27 -13.97
N THR A 136 9.47 -2.49 -13.20
CA THR A 136 8.18 -1.92 -13.61
C THR A 136 8.39 -0.44 -13.85
N LEU A 137 7.96 0.06 -15.01
CA LEU A 137 8.00 1.50 -15.33
C LEU A 137 6.64 2.12 -15.02
N GLU A 138 6.64 3.23 -14.31
CA GLU A 138 5.43 4.00 -14.01
C GLU A 138 5.58 5.46 -14.38
N GLU A 139 4.52 6.05 -14.90
CA GLU A 139 4.36 7.49 -14.99
C GLU A 139 3.77 8.01 -13.69
N ALA A 140 4.38 9.03 -13.09
CA ALA A 140 3.90 9.65 -11.86
C ALA A 140 3.51 11.11 -12.09
N GLU A 141 2.35 11.52 -11.58
CA GLU A 141 1.88 12.90 -11.77
C GLU A 141 2.81 13.92 -11.10
N CYS A 142 3.16 13.74 -9.81
CA CYS A 142 4.06 14.64 -9.10
C CYS A 142 4.78 13.94 -7.96
N LEU A 143 6.11 13.88 -8.06
CA LEU A 143 6.97 13.31 -7.02
C LEU A 143 7.51 14.35 -6.02
N ALA A 144 7.16 15.62 -6.19
CA ALA A 144 7.48 16.74 -5.28
C ALA A 144 8.99 17.01 -5.05
N ASP A 145 9.87 16.71 -6.03
CA ASP A 145 11.32 17.00 -6.01
C ASP A 145 11.71 17.88 -7.22
N CYS A 146 10.99 19.00 -7.41
CA CYS A 146 11.06 19.84 -8.61
C CYS A 146 12.42 20.53 -8.82
N ASP A 147 13.23 20.69 -7.78
CA ASP A 147 14.59 21.21 -7.87
C ASP A 147 15.56 20.23 -8.54
N LYS A 148 15.13 18.97 -8.74
CA LYS A 148 15.86 17.91 -9.43
C LYS A 148 15.04 17.32 -10.58
N ALA A 149 14.38 18.18 -11.35
CA ALA A 149 13.64 17.79 -12.55
C ALA A 149 14.61 17.45 -13.71
N PRO A 150 14.31 16.42 -14.56
CA PRO A 150 13.22 15.45 -14.44
C PRO A 150 13.44 14.50 -13.26
N CYS A 151 12.45 14.43 -12.37
CA CYS A 151 12.54 13.66 -11.15
C CYS A 151 12.15 12.19 -11.36
N VAL A 152 12.98 11.28 -10.86
CA VAL A 152 12.73 9.84 -10.89
C VAL A 152 12.81 9.27 -9.48
N GLN A 153 11.91 8.34 -9.17
CA GLN A 153 11.97 7.50 -7.98
C GLN A 153 12.13 6.03 -8.34
N VAL A 154 12.80 5.29 -7.48
CA VAL A 154 12.85 3.83 -7.52
C VAL A 154 12.44 3.29 -6.16
N ASN A 155 11.37 2.52 -6.12
CA ASN A 155 10.81 1.99 -4.86
C ASN A 155 10.62 3.10 -3.81
N HIS A 156 10.05 4.23 -4.23
CA HIS A 156 9.83 5.45 -3.43
C HIS A 156 11.11 6.14 -2.92
N ARG A 157 12.27 5.84 -3.52
CA ARG A 157 13.53 6.52 -3.25
C ARG A 157 13.89 7.46 -4.38
N TYR A 158 14.13 8.72 -4.06
CA TYR A 158 14.60 9.69 -5.04
C TYR A 158 15.99 9.34 -5.53
N VAL A 159 16.15 9.34 -6.85
CA VAL A 159 17.45 9.12 -7.50
C VAL A 159 17.98 10.39 -8.17
N GLY A 160 17.26 11.51 -8.00
CA GLY A 160 17.62 12.83 -8.53
C GLY A 160 17.21 13.03 -9.97
N ALA A 161 17.71 14.10 -10.57
CA ALA A 161 17.49 14.41 -11.98
C ALA A 161 18.13 13.33 -12.86
N GLN A 162 17.43 12.90 -13.89
CA GLN A 162 17.91 11.91 -14.84
C GLN A 162 17.96 12.49 -16.25
N THR A 163 19.02 12.11 -16.98
CA THR A 163 19.09 12.19 -18.44
C THR A 163 18.90 10.78 -19.00
N PRO A 164 18.65 10.62 -20.32
CA PRO A 164 18.59 9.30 -20.92
C PRO A 164 19.80 8.41 -20.59
N GLU A 165 21.01 8.96 -20.64
CA GLU A 165 22.24 8.23 -20.37
C GLU A 165 22.36 7.82 -18.90
N SER A 166 22.01 8.71 -17.97
CA SER A 166 22.03 8.41 -16.53
C SER A 166 20.92 7.43 -16.14
N PHE A 167 19.78 7.47 -16.84
CA PHE A 167 18.72 6.50 -16.69
C PHE A 167 19.17 5.10 -17.12
N ASP A 168 19.81 4.95 -18.26
CA ASP A 168 20.36 3.68 -18.71
C ASP A 168 21.35 3.10 -17.70
N GLN A 169 22.24 3.93 -17.16
CA GLN A 169 23.18 3.51 -16.11
C GLN A 169 22.43 3.09 -14.84
N LEU A 170 21.39 3.83 -14.44
CA LEU A 170 20.55 3.46 -13.29
C LEU A 170 19.94 2.07 -13.50
N ILE A 171 19.40 1.77 -14.68
CA ILE A 171 18.80 0.46 -14.98
C ILE A 171 19.87 -0.66 -14.91
N VAL A 172 21.08 -0.43 -15.42
CA VAL A 172 22.20 -1.38 -15.31
C VAL A 172 22.53 -1.63 -13.83
N ASP A 173 22.63 -0.59 -13.01
CA ASP A 173 22.93 -0.68 -11.60
C ASP A 173 21.85 -1.42 -10.79
N LEU A 174 20.57 -1.19 -11.13
CA LEU A 174 19.44 -1.89 -10.52
C LEU A 174 19.45 -3.39 -10.88
N ARG A 175 19.70 -3.72 -12.14
CA ARG A 175 19.74 -5.12 -12.62
C ARG A 175 20.93 -5.88 -12.04
N SER A 176 22.09 -5.25 -11.91
CA SER A 176 23.29 -5.85 -11.31
C SER A 176 23.24 -5.95 -9.78
N GLY A 177 22.32 -5.23 -9.14
CA GLY A 177 22.21 -5.14 -7.68
C GLY A 177 23.21 -4.17 -7.05
N ALA A 178 23.93 -3.36 -7.83
CA ALA A 178 24.87 -2.36 -7.33
C ALA A 178 24.21 -1.32 -6.40
N ARG A 179 22.90 -1.10 -6.57
CA ARG A 179 22.12 -0.16 -5.75
C ARG A 179 21.33 -0.83 -4.60
N ASN A 180 21.50 -2.14 -4.33
CA ASN A 180 20.71 -2.85 -3.32
C ASN A 180 20.87 -2.29 -1.89
N ALA A 181 21.97 -1.62 -1.58
CA ALA A 181 22.23 -1.03 -0.27
C ALA A 181 21.37 0.21 0.00
N ASP A 182 21.11 1.03 -1.01
CA ASP A 182 20.33 2.28 -0.92
C ASP A 182 18.93 2.14 -1.52
N ILE A 183 18.72 1.24 -2.48
CA ILE A 183 17.45 0.93 -3.12
C ILE A 183 17.14 -0.56 -2.96
N PRO A 184 16.54 -0.97 -1.83
CA PRO A 184 16.12 -2.36 -1.64
C PRO A 184 14.98 -2.71 -2.60
N SER A 185 14.72 -4.02 -2.74
CA SER A 185 13.62 -4.52 -3.56
C SER A 185 12.28 -3.90 -3.17
N HIS A 186 11.38 -3.76 -4.15
CA HIS A 186 10.01 -3.30 -3.93
C HIS A 186 9.33 -4.12 -2.81
N GLY A 187 8.46 -3.46 -2.04
CA GLY A 187 7.79 -4.06 -0.89
C GLY A 187 8.61 -4.06 0.40
N THR A 188 9.94 -3.86 0.33
CA THR A 188 10.78 -3.79 1.54
C THR A 188 10.41 -2.58 2.38
N LEU A 189 9.89 -2.82 3.59
CA LEU A 189 9.50 -1.75 4.50
C LEU A 189 10.70 -0.97 5.01
N ILE A 190 10.67 0.34 4.83
CA ILE A 190 11.64 1.26 5.43
C ILE A 190 11.32 1.36 6.92
N ARG A 191 12.17 0.78 7.75
CA ARG A 191 12.05 0.95 9.19
C ARG A 191 12.57 2.33 9.57
N VAL A 192 11.67 3.24 9.90
CA VAL A 192 12.05 4.49 10.55
C VAL A 192 12.61 4.13 11.93
N LYS A 193 13.85 4.58 12.22
CA LYS A 193 14.39 4.46 13.59
C LYS A 193 13.47 5.23 14.53
N ARG A 194 12.85 4.53 15.48
CA ARG A 194 12.07 5.14 16.54
C ARG A 194 13.00 5.82 17.54
N THR A 195 13.53 6.98 17.18
CA THR A 195 14.34 7.81 18.07
C THR A 195 13.54 8.96 18.67
N THR A 196 12.24 9.04 18.39
CA THR A 196 11.40 10.17 18.76
C THR A 196 10.90 10.12 20.20
N GLY A 197 11.08 9.01 20.92
CA GLY A 197 10.58 8.85 22.28
C GLY A 197 9.03 8.86 22.42
N ILE A 198 8.32 8.93 21.29
CA ILE A 198 6.86 8.85 21.26
C ILE A 198 6.50 7.38 21.10
N GLU A 199 6.51 6.65 22.21
CA GLU A 199 5.91 5.32 22.26
C GLU A 199 4.48 5.46 22.77
N ALA A 200 3.52 4.83 22.09
CA ALA A 200 2.16 4.76 22.58
C ALA A 200 2.18 3.98 23.90
N ASP A 201 1.65 4.57 24.97
CA ASP A 201 1.47 3.86 26.24
C ASP A 201 0.46 2.71 26.00
N PRO A 202 0.86 1.44 26.21
CA PRO A 202 -0.03 0.30 25.99
C PRO A 202 -1.31 0.37 26.83
N ARG A 203 -1.26 1.04 28.00
CA ARG A 203 -2.43 1.22 28.86
C ARG A 203 -3.40 2.23 28.29
N ALA A 204 -2.89 3.35 27.75
CA ALA A 204 -3.72 4.35 27.08
C ALA A 204 -4.40 3.75 25.83
N VAL A 205 -3.66 2.98 25.02
CA VAL A 205 -4.22 2.29 23.86
C VAL A 205 -5.30 1.27 24.27
N ALA A 206 -5.08 0.51 25.34
CA ALA A 206 -6.07 -0.47 25.82
C ALA A 206 -7.35 0.23 26.32
N GLU A 207 -7.24 1.38 27.00
CA GLU A 207 -8.39 2.17 27.45
C GLU A 207 -9.15 2.78 26.26
N GLU A 208 -8.46 3.34 25.27
CA GLU A 208 -9.09 3.84 24.06
C GLU A 208 -9.84 2.74 23.30
N ARG A 209 -9.26 1.53 23.23
CA ARG A 209 -9.94 0.36 22.65
C ARG A 209 -11.24 0.01 23.39
N ARG A 210 -11.20 0.03 24.71
CA ARG A 210 -12.38 -0.24 25.53
C ARG A 210 -13.48 0.79 25.26
N VAL A 211 -13.12 2.08 25.26
CA VAL A 211 -14.06 3.18 24.97
C VAL A 211 -14.64 3.07 23.54
N ALA A 212 -13.81 2.75 22.57
CA ALA A 212 -14.26 2.56 21.20
C ALA A 212 -15.20 1.35 21.04
N ALA A 213 -14.92 0.24 21.74
CA ALA A 213 -15.76 -0.94 21.73
C ALA A 213 -17.14 -0.67 22.38
N ASP A 214 -17.15 0.03 23.53
CA ASP A 214 -18.38 0.43 24.22
C ASP A 214 -19.23 1.38 23.36
N ALA A 215 -18.61 2.35 22.69
CA ALA A 215 -19.29 3.28 21.80
C ALA A 215 -19.86 2.57 20.55
N ARG A 216 -19.17 1.54 20.04
CA ARG A 216 -19.67 0.72 18.96
C ARG A 216 -20.87 -0.13 19.38
N ALA A 217 -20.77 -0.79 20.53
CA ALA A 217 -21.86 -1.58 21.07
C ALA A 217 -23.12 -0.72 21.30
N ALA A 218 -22.96 0.51 21.81
CA ALA A 218 -24.06 1.45 21.97
C ALA A 218 -24.71 1.87 20.66
N ARG A 219 -23.91 2.11 19.60
CA ARG A 219 -24.43 2.41 18.24
C ARG A 219 -25.17 1.23 17.64
N ASP A 220 -24.64 0.01 17.80
CA ASP A 220 -25.27 -1.19 17.27
C ASP A 220 -26.60 -1.48 17.99
N ALA A 221 -26.66 -1.24 19.31
CA ALA A 221 -27.89 -1.35 20.09
C ALA A 221 -28.93 -0.31 19.67
N ALA A 222 -28.54 0.95 19.49
CA ALA A 222 -29.44 2.01 19.03
C ALA A 222 -29.99 1.74 17.60
N ALA A 223 -29.16 1.20 16.71
CA ALA A 223 -29.57 0.81 15.36
C ALA A 223 -30.56 -0.37 15.36
N ALA A 224 -30.44 -1.29 16.33
CA ALA A 224 -31.35 -2.41 16.49
C ALA A 224 -32.74 -1.96 17.00
N ASP A 225 -32.79 -0.94 17.85
CA ASP A 225 -34.05 -0.39 18.40
C ASP A 225 -34.84 0.38 17.35
N VAL A 226 -34.19 1.10 16.46
CA VAL A 226 -34.83 1.82 15.35
C VAL A 226 -35.38 0.86 14.27
N GLY A 227 -34.87 -0.36 14.15
CA GLY A 227 -35.34 -1.37 13.21
C GLY A 227 -36.50 -2.25 13.74
N ALA A 228 -36.90 -2.10 15.01
CA ALA A 228 -37.94 -2.89 15.66
C ALA A 228 -39.29 -2.12 15.82
N GLY A 229 -39.34 -0.87 15.41
CA GLY A 229 -40.58 -0.04 15.39
C GLY A 229 -41.05 0.20 13.96
#